data_405eb4f606388506dcc3fbb8793266c4
#
_entry.id   405eb4f606388506dcc3fbb8793266c4
#
_cell.length_a   1.000
_cell.length_b   1.000
_cell.length_c   1.000
_cell.angle_alpha   90.00
_cell.angle_beta   90.00
_cell.angle_gamma   90.00
#
_symmetry.space_group_name_H-M   'P 1'
#
loop_
_entity.id
_entity.type
_entity.pdbx_description
1 polymer ?
#
loop_
_entity_poly.entity_id
_entity_poly.type
_entity_poly.pdbx_seq_one_letter_code
_entity_poly.pdbx_strand_id
1 'polypeptide(L)'
;MRGRIGYLVTPTLLVYGTGGLAYGGGTATAALVGAEVPPAGPNNGFWTSGGSFSNSQAGWTVGGGVEWMFLPNWSAKVEYLYYDLGSVTAALSPAAQIFPPSAVYWASATTVSSRLNGNIVRAGVNYHFNWGAPAPVVAKY
;
A
#
# COMPACT_ATOMS: atom_id res chain seq x y z
N MET A 1 -6.62 -6.62 10.40
CA MET A 1 -7.87 -7.32 10.75
C MET A 1 -8.92 -6.95 9.73
N ARG A 2 -9.64 -7.91 9.10
CA ARG A 2 -10.63 -7.63 8.05
C ARG A 2 -11.94 -8.34 8.34
N GLY A 3 -13.05 -7.64 8.16
CA GLY A 3 -14.39 -8.20 8.11
C GLY A 3 -14.79 -8.50 6.68
N ARG A 4 -15.63 -9.50 6.48
CA ARG A 4 -16.25 -9.86 5.18
C ARG A 4 -17.75 -10.03 5.41
N ILE A 5 -18.53 -9.41 4.54
CA ILE A 5 -19.97 -9.58 4.47
C ILE A 5 -20.35 -9.98 3.06
N GLY A 6 -21.17 -11.00 2.88
CA GLY A 6 -21.52 -11.51 1.56
C GLY A 6 -22.97 -11.91 1.46
N TYR A 7 -23.47 -11.88 0.24
CA TYR A 7 -24.80 -12.31 -0.13
C TYR A 7 -24.74 -13.32 -1.27
N LEU A 8 -25.45 -14.42 -1.14
CA LEU A 8 -25.61 -15.43 -2.18
C LEU A 8 -26.66 -14.96 -3.19
N VAL A 9 -26.18 -14.56 -4.37
CA VAL A 9 -27.06 -14.14 -5.47
C VAL A 9 -27.73 -15.36 -6.09
N THR A 10 -26.98 -16.46 -6.19
CA THR A 10 -27.46 -17.79 -6.58
C THR A 10 -26.83 -18.83 -5.66
N PRO A 11 -27.31 -20.09 -5.62
CA PRO A 11 -26.68 -21.14 -4.82
C PRO A 11 -25.19 -21.36 -5.08
N THR A 12 -24.70 -20.91 -6.22
CA THR A 12 -23.29 -21.07 -6.64
C THR A 12 -22.51 -19.77 -6.75
N LEU A 13 -23.16 -18.61 -6.57
CA LEU A 13 -22.55 -17.30 -6.76
C LEU A 13 -22.66 -16.46 -5.48
N LEU A 14 -21.54 -16.17 -4.87
CA LEU A 14 -21.41 -15.29 -3.71
C LEU A 14 -20.80 -13.97 -4.14
N VAL A 15 -21.47 -12.87 -3.83
CA VAL A 15 -20.93 -11.51 -3.93
C VAL A 15 -20.66 -10.99 -2.51
N TYR A 16 -19.51 -10.39 -2.30
CA TYR A 16 -19.15 -9.93 -0.97
C TYR A 16 -18.39 -8.61 -0.97
N GLY A 17 -18.54 -7.89 0.13
CA GLY A 17 -17.74 -6.74 0.47
C GLY A 17 -16.79 -7.06 1.61
N THR A 18 -15.65 -6.42 1.63
CA THR A 18 -14.67 -6.54 2.71
C THR A 18 -14.21 -5.16 3.16
N GLY A 19 -13.95 -5.03 4.45
CA GLY A 19 -13.38 -3.81 5.00
C GLY A 19 -12.58 -4.10 6.26
N GLY A 20 -11.61 -3.28 6.57
CA GLY A 20 -10.80 -3.46 7.75
C GLY A 20 -9.58 -2.57 7.83
N LEU A 21 -8.72 -2.88 8.77
CA LEU A 21 -7.46 -2.20 8.97
C LEU A 21 -6.41 -2.76 8.02
N ALA A 22 -5.70 -1.87 7.37
CA ALA A 22 -4.48 -2.14 6.62
C ALA A 22 -3.29 -1.71 7.48
N TYR A 23 -2.25 -2.50 7.46
CA TYR A 23 -0.98 -2.18 8.09
C TYR A 23 0.13 -2.45 7.08
N GLY A 24 0.98 -1.48 6.92
CA GLY A 24 2.11 -1.60 6.02
C GLY A 24 3.25 -0.69 6.46
N GLY A 25 4.45 -1.06 6.11
CA GLY A 25 5.63 -0.27 6.35
C GLY A 25 6.55 -0.36 5.14
N GLY A 26 7.30 0.68 4.93
CA GLY A 26 8.29 0.75 3.88
C GLY A 26 9.42 1.69 4.23
N THR A 27 10.56 1.47 3.61
CA THR A 27 11.66 2.41 3.62
C THR A 27 11.69 3.13 2.28
N ALA A 28 11.83 4.44 2.31
CA ALA A 28 12.06 5.21 1.11
C ALA A 28 13.29 6.09 1.30
N THR A 29 14.05 6.24 0.24
CA THR A 29 15.18 7.14 0.17
C THR A 29 14.87 8.22 -0.86
N ALA A 30 15.13 9.46 -0.52
CA ALA A 30 15.02 10.58 -1.44
C ALA A 30 16.34 11.34 -1.45
N ALA A 31 16.76 11.75 -2.64
CA ALA A 31 17.91 12.60 -2.83
C ALA A 31 17.57 13.72 -3.80
N LEU A 32 18.02 14.91 -3.48
CA LEU A 32 17.93 16.09 -4.34
C LEU A 32 19.35 16.53 -4.68
N VAL A 33 19.58 16.79 -5.94
CA VAL A 33 20.83 17.34 -6.46
C VAL A 33 20.50 18.61 -7.23
N GLY A 34 21.16 19.68 -6.92
CA GLY A 34 21.05 20.93 -7.64
C GLY A 34 22.42 21.44 -8.04
N ALA A 35 22.48 22.07 -9.21
CA ALA A 35 23.67 22.74 -9.72
C ALA A 35 23.30 24.12 -10.23
N GLU A 36 24.18 25.08 -10.03
CA GLU A 36 24.03 26.38 -10.66
C GLU A 36 24.34 26.28 -12.17
N VAL A 37 23.45 26.85 -12.96
CA VAL A 37 23.62 26.91 -14.44
C VAL A 37 24.26 28.25 -14.81
N PRO A 38 25.30 28.28 -15.63
CA PRO A 38 25.90 29.53 -16.09
C PRO A 38 24.88 30.49 -16.80
N PRO A 39 24.97 31.81 -16.59
CA PRO A 39 26.17 32.54 -16.16
C PRO A 39 26.28 32.81 -14.64
N ALA A 40 26.28 31.75 -13.87
CA ALA A 40 26.63 31.89 -12.47
C ALA A 40 28.10 32.33 -12.34
N GLY A 41 28.41 32.99 -11.24
CA GLY A 41 29.75 33.57 -11.00
C GLY A 41 30.86 32.52 -10.99
N PRO A 42 32.09 32.91 -10.65
CA PRO A 42 33.28 32.06 -10.74
C PRO A 42 33.24 30.76 -9.89
N ASN A 43 32.19 30.58 -9.11
CA ASN A 43 32.04 29.48 -8.18
C ASN A 43 30.81 28.65 -8.55
N ASN A 44 30.92 27.84 -9.60
CA ASN A 44 29.88 26.84 -9.93
C ASN A 44 29.76 25.81 -8.79
N GLY A 45 28.80 26.04 -7.89
CA GLY A 45 28.53 25.16 -6.78
C GLY A 45 27.51 24.08 -7.15
N PHE A 46 27.68 22.89 -6.64
CA PHE A 46 26.61 21.91 -6.59
C PHE A 46 26.24 21.65 -5.12
N TRP A 47 24.99 21.27 -4.91
CA TRP A 47 24.51 20.92 -3.58
C TRP A 47 23.74 19.62 -3.64
N THR A 48 23.82 18.85 -2.57
CA THR A 48 23.05 17.61 -2.45
C THR A 48 22.32 17.61 -1.12
N SER A 49 21.11 17.10 -1.14
CA SER A 49 20.34 16.84 0.07
C SER A 49 19.76 15.45 -0.05
N GLY A 50 19.79 14.68 1.01
CA GLY A 50 19.25 13.32 0.99
C GLY A 50 18.71 12.92 2.34
N GLY A 51 17.83 11.98 2.33
CA GLY A 51 17.27 11.39 3.53
C GLY A 51 16.69 10.02 3.26
N SER A 52 16.71 9.19 4.28
CA SER A 52 16.00 7.93 4.32
C SER A 52 14.99 7.97 5.45
N PHE A 53 13.83 7.45 5.20
CA PHE A 53 12.82 7.28 6.22
C PHE A 53 12.24 5.88 6.18
N SER A 54 12.04 5.34 7.35
CA SER A 54 11.26 4.11 7.54
C SER A 54 10.04 4.47 8.37
N ASN A 55 8.87 4.09 7.92
CA ASN A 55 7.66 4.33 8.66
C ASN A 55 6.74 3.13 8.56
N SER A 56 6.10 2.82 9.69
CA SER A 56 5.01 1.87 9.77
C SER A 56 3.71 2.65 9.86
N GLN A 57 2.86 2.47 8.88
CA GLN A 57 1.57 3.15 8.79
C GLN A 57 0.44 2.17 9.00
N ALA A 58 -0.54 2.59 9.77
CA ALA A 58 -1.83 1.95 9.86
C ALA A 58 -2.85 2.76 9.06
N GLY A 59 -3.63 2.08 8.28
CA GLY A 59 -4.67 2.67 7.46
C GLY A 59 -5.88 1.78 7.35
N TRP A 60 -6.68 1.98 6.33
CA TRP A 60 -7.87 1.20 6.09
C TRP A 60 -7.83 0.55 4.70
N THR A 61 -8.61 -0.51 4.57
CA THR A 61 -8.83 -1.18 3.29
C THR A 61 -10.30 -1.46 3.11
N VAL A 62 -10.77 -1.31 1.90
CA VAL A 62 -12.13 -1.65 1.49
C VAL A 62 -12.07 -2.34 0.13
N GLY A 63 -12.98 -3.26 -0.09
CA GLY A 63 -13.03 -3.95 -1.36
C GLY A 63 -14.25 -4.83 -1.50
N GLY A 64 -14.29 -5.54 -2.60
CA GLY A 64 -15.36 -6.48 -2.90
C GLY A 64 -14.88 -7.56 -3.84
N GLY A 65 -15.64 -8.62 -3.90
CA GLY A 65 -15.31 -9.75 -4.74
C GLY A 65 -16.51 -10.61 -5.07
N VAL A 66 -16.26 -11.49 -5.99
CA VAL A 66 -17.20 -12.49 -6.44
C VAL A 66 -16.54 -13.85 -6.32
N GLU A 67 -17.27 -14.79 -5.77
CA GLU A 67 -16.85 -16.20 -5.70
C GLU A 67 -17.91 -17.07 -6.35
N TRP A 68 -17.48 -17.82 -7.35
CA TRP A 68 -18.34 -18.69 -8.13
C TRP A 68 -17.92 -20.15 -8.01
N MET A 69 -18.85 -20.96 -7.54
CA MET A 69 -18.69 -22.40 -7.44
C MET A 69 -19.07 -23.02 -8.80
N PHE A 70 -18.08 -23.40 -9.60
CA PHE A 70 -18.27 -23.96 -10.93
C PHE A 70 -18.32 -25.51 -10.94
N LEU A 71 -17.84 -26.13 -9.85
CA LEU A 71 -17.96 -27.57 -9.58
C LEU A 71 -18.28 -27.76 -8.08
N PRO A 72 -18.83 -28.93 -7.67
CA PRO A 72 -19.26 -29.15 -6.28
C PRO A 72 -18.23 -28.85 -5.21
N ASN A 73 -16.94 -28.99 -5.53
CA ASN A 73 -15.85 -28.77 -4.58
C ASN A 73 -14.86 -27.70 -5.04
N TRP A 74 -15.14 -26.99 -6.13
CA TRP A 74 -14.25 -25.99 -6.68
C TRP A 74 -14.95 -24.64 -6.81
N SER A 75 -14.31 -23.60 -6.30
CA SER A 75 -14.75 -22.22 -6.52
C SER A 75 -13.61 -21.37 -7.09
N ALA A 76 -13.97 -20.46 -7.99
CA ALA A 76 -13.09 -19.40 -8.46
C ALA A 76 -13.52 -18.10 -7.80
N LYS A 77 -12.57 -17.27 -7.42
CA LYS A 77 -12.84 -15.95 -6.84
C LYS A 77 -12.02 -14.87 -7.53
N VAL A 78 -12.64 -13.71 -7.65
CA VAL A 78 -11.95 -12.46 -8.01
C VAL A 78 -12.29 -11.42 -6.96
N GLU A 79 -11.28 -10.74 -6.45
CA GLU A 79 -11.40 -9.74 -5.40
C GLU A 79 -10.63 -8.48 -5.80
N TYR A 80 -11.26 -7.34 -5.65
CA TYR A 80 -10.65 -6.02 -5.75
C TYR A 80 -10.57 -5.38 -4.37
N LEU A 81 -9.43 -4.81 -4.06
CA LEU A 81 -9.16 -4.13 -2.80
C LEU A 81 -8.53 -2.77 -3.07
N TYR A 82 -9.05 -1.76 -2.43
CA TYR A 82 -8.41 -0.47 -2.28
C TYR A 82 -7.86 -0.35 -0.86
N TYR A 83 -6.67 0.19 -0.73
CA TYR A 83 -6.09 0.52 0.58
C TYR A 83 -5.56 1.94 0.59
N ASP A 84 -5.60 2.57 1.75
CA ASP A 84 -5.06 3.89 2.01
C ASP A 84 -4.37 3.87 3.38
N LEU A 85 -3.07 4.03 3.36
CA LEU A 85 -2.22 4.07 4.55
C LEU A 85 -1.94 5.51 5.02
N GLY A 86 -2.55 6.51 4.36
CA GLY A 86 -2.34 7.91 4.69
C GLY A 86 -1.08 8.50 4.05
N SER A 87 -0.67 9.65 4.55
CA SER A 87 0.50 10.38 4.06
C SER A 87 1.70 10.22 4.99
N VAL A 88 2.85 10.02 4.37
CA VAL A 88 4.15 10.01 5.04
C VAL A 88 4.90 11.26 4.67
N THR A 89 5.42 11.95 5.67
CA THR A 89 6.25 13.14 5.49
C THR A 89 7.66 12.82 5.96
N ALA A 90 8.62 13.04 5.09
CA ALA A 90 10.04 12.92 5.39
C ALA A 90 10.73 14.28 5.32
N ALA A 91 11.50 14.59 6.33
CA ALA A 91 12.42 15.72 6.27
C ALA A 91 13.74 15.26 5.67
N LEU A 92 14.15 15.91 4.61
CA LEU A 92 15.49 15.73 4.04
C LEU A 92 16.52 16.50 4.87
N SER A 93 17.76 16.02 4.84
CA SER A 93 18.86 16.78 5.45
C SER A 93 18.95 18.19 4.82
N PRO A 94 19.25 19.22 5.62
CA PRO A 94 19.42 20.55 5.06
C PRO A 94 20.48 20.54 3.95
N ALA A 95 20.16 21.13 2.82
CA ALA A 95 21.14 21.42 1.76
C ALA A 95 21.79 22.78 2.09
N ALA A 96 23.09 22.82 2.14
CA ALA A 96 23.84 24.05 2.34
C ALA A 96 24.91 24.14 1.27
N GLN A 97 25.04 25.32 0.67
CA GLN A 97 26.13 25.64 -0.25
C GLN A 97 27.19 26.40 0.52
N ILE A 98 28.38 25.85 0.59
CA ILE A 98 29.52 26.39 1.32
C ILE A 98 30.62 26.71 0.32
N PHE A 99 31.08 27.95 0.34
CA PHE A 99 32.26 28.38 -0.41
C PHE A 99 33.42 28.66 0.51
N PRO A 100 34.65 28.25 0.15
CA PRO A 100 35.82 28.67 0.91
C PRO A 100 36.07 30.20 0.81
N PRO A 101 36.46 30.89 1.90
CA PRO A 101 36.78 30.37 3.24
C PRO A 101 35.63 30.37 4.24
N SER A 102 34.63 29.51 4.08
CA SER A 102 33.60 29.24 5.11
C SER A 102 32.37 30.16 5.12
N ALA A 103 31.99 30.77 4.01
CA ALA A 103 30.69 31.44 3.89
C ALA A 103 29.58 30.48 3.48
N VAL A 104 28.52 30.39 4.29
CA VAL A 104 27.27 29.71 3.91
C VAL A 104 26.40 30.73 3.20
N TYR A 105 26.14 30.54 1.92
CA TYR A 105 25.35 31.49 1.17
C TYR A 105 23.85 31.24 1.29
N TRP A 106 23.45 29.97 1.45
CA TRP A 106 22.06 29.61 1.73
C TRP A 106 21.99 28.21 2.32
N ALA A 107 20.92 27.99 3.08
CA ALA A 107 20.55 26.67 3.56
C ALA A 107 19.04 26.49 3.39
N SER A 108 18.63 25.34 2.93
CA SER A 108 17.23 25.01 2.76
C SER A 108 16.91 23.66 3.40
N ALA A 109 15.84 23.61 4.17
CA ALA A 109 15.28 22.37 4.66
C ALA A 109 14.05 22.02 3.82
N THR A 110 14.07 20.83 3.23
CA THR A 110 12.98 20.36 2.36
C THR A 110 12.28 19.20 3.01
N THR A 111 10.95 19.22 2.98
CA THR A 111 10.11 18.10 3.37
C THR A 111 9.47 17.50 2.13
N VAL A 112 9.47 16.18 2.06
CA VAL A 112 8.78 15.42 1.01
C VAL A 112 7.60 14.69 1.64
N SER A 113 6.41 14.90 1.09
CA SER A 113 5.21 14.22 1.51
C SER A 113 4.71 13.33 0.37
N SER A 114 4.38 12.09 0.71
CA SER A 114 3.80 11.13 -0.25
C SER A 114 2.64 10.40 0.40
N ARG A 115 1.55 10.23 -0.36
CA ARG A 115 0.40 9.45 0.09
C ARG A 115 0.55 8.01 -0.38
N LEU A 116 0.38 7.08 0.57
CA LEU A 116 0.50 5.64 0.32
C LEU A 116 -0.90 5.04 0.16
N ASN A 117 -1.34 4.93 -1.06
CA ASN A 117 -2.58 4.23 -1.42
C ASN A 117 -2.34 3.33 -2.63
N GLY A 118 -3.26 2.40 -2.85
CA GLY A 118 -3.16 1.55 -4.03
C GLY A 118 -4.34 0.61 -4.19
N ASN A 119 -4.30 -0.07 -5.32
CA ASN A 119 -5.32 -1.00 -5.75
C ASN A 119 -4.70 -2.39 -5.89
N ILE A 120 -5.39 -3.41 -5.41
CA ILE A 120 -4.98 -4.81 -5.51
C ILE A 120 -6.11 -5.59 -6.15
N VAL A 121 -5.81 -6.28 -7.25
CA VAL A 121 -6.71 -7.27 -7.84
C VAL A 121 -6.13 -8.65 -7.55
N ARG A 122 -6.96 -9.52 -7.02
CA ARG A 122 -6.60 -10.92 -6.74
C ARG A 122 -7.57 -11.85 -7.43
N ALA A 123 -7.04 -12.90 -8.02
CA ALA A 123 -7.80 -14.04 -8.51
C ALA A 123 -7.27 -15.31 -7.86
N GLY A 124 -8.15 -16.26 -7.62
CA GLY A 124 -7.77 -17.53 -7.02
C GLY A 124 -8.80 -18.60 -7.23
N VAL A 125 -8.36 -19.83 -7.11
CA VAL A 125 -9.21 -21.02 -7.16
C VAL A 125 -9.10 -21.71 -5.82
N ASN A 126 -10.23 -22.10 -5.23
CA ASN A 126 -10.30 -22.80 -3.96
C ASN A 126 -10.86 -24.20 -4.18
N TYR A 127 -10.29 -25.17 -3.50
CA TYR A 127 -10.84 -26.51 -3.41
C TYR A 127 -11.41 -26.73 -2.01
N HIS A 128 -12.68 -27.12 -1.93
CA HIS A 128 -13.38 -27.39 -0.68
C HIS A 128 -13.28 -28.88 -0.35
N PHE A 129 -12.49 -29.21 0.65
CA PHE A 129 -12.40 -30.59 1.14
C PHE A 129 -13.64 -30.94 1.96
N ASN A 130 -14.45 -31.87 1.48
CA ASN A 130 -15.55 -32.43 2.28
C ASN A 130 -15.01 -33.48 3.24
N TRP A 131 -14.54 -33.06 4.39
CA TRP A 131 -14.12 -33.96 5.47
C TRP A 131 -15.38 -34.38 6.25
N GLY A 132 -16.07 -35.42 5.75
CA GLY A 132 -17.20 -36.04 6.43
C GLY A 132 -18.37 -35.10 6.66
N ALA A 133 -19.33 -35.05 5.75
CA ALA A 133 -20.66 -34.55 6.11
C ALA A 133 -21.18 -35.42 7.27
N PRO A 134 -21.63 -34.82 8.40
CA PRO A 134 -22.30 -35.62 9.41
C PRO A 134 -23.47 -36.37 8.76
N ALA A 135 -23.57 -37.66 9.04
CA ALA A 135 -24.65 -38.47 8.51
C ALA A 135 -26.01 -37.81 8.85
N PRO A 136 -26.96 -37.74 7.89
CA PRO A 136 -28.25 -37.15 8.19
C PRO A 136 -28.88 -37.84 9.36
N VAL A 137 -29.18 -37.09 10.42
CA VAL A 137 -29.87 -37.60 11.59
C VAL A 137 -31.32 -37.85 11.14
N VAL A 138 -31.63 -39.09 10.80
CA VAL A 138 -33.01 -39.54 10.54
C VAL A 138 -33.69 -39.69 11.91
N ALA A 139 -34.45 -38.68 12.30
CA ALA A 139 -35.36 -38.83 13.44
C ALA A 139 -36.44 -39.86 13.06
N LYS A 140 -36.37 -41.05 13.63
CA LYS A 140 -37.43 -42.04 13.60
C LYS A 140 -38.44 -41.63 14.66
N TYR A 141 -39.63 -41.24 14.25
CA TYR A 141 -40.81 -41.16 15.08
C TYR A 141 -41.45 -42.54 15.21
#